data_85e1875fca929aea10e4435609ff699e
#
_entry.id   85e1875fca929aea10e4435609ff699e
#
_cell.length_a   1.000
_cell.length_b   1.000
_cell.length_c   1.000
_cell.angle_alpha   90.00
_cell.angle_beta   90.00
_cell.angle_gamma   90.00
#
_symmetry.space_group_name_H-M   'P 1'
#
loop_
_entity.id
_entity.type
_entity.pdbx_description
1 polymer ?
#
loop_
_entity_poly.entity_id
_entity_poly.type
_entity_poly.pdbx_seq_one_letter_code
_entity_poly.pdbx_strand_id
1 'polypeptide(L)'
;MRKITTLDDLHRLYDAPVPSALRKVADRLTPLYRQWIEGARFCVLSTAGPEGVHGSPRGDNGPVVRVADAQTLLLPDWWGNNRLDCLRDIVQDGRVALLFLVPGTHTTVRVNGRAVLTDDQDLRDSFAKGDKRPKTVIVIIVAEVYT
;
A
#
# COMPACT_ATOMS: atom_id res chain seq x y z
N MET A 1 -4.04 -22.38 -26.76
CA MET A 1 -4.68 -21.37 -25.90
C MET A 1 -4.70 -20.04 -26.63
N ARG A 2 -5.88 -19.44 -26.80
CA ARG A 2 -6.02 -18.07 -27.40
C ARG A 2 -5.58 -17.03 -26.33
N LYS A 3 -4.70 -16.11 -26.73
CA LYS A 3 -4.26 -15.00 -25.88
C LYS A 3 -5.01 -13.74 -26.24
N ILE A 4 -5.36 -12.92 -25.26
CA ILE A 4 -5.85 -11.54 -25.43
C ILE A 4 -4.61 -10.66 -25.42
N THR A 5 -4.34 -9.96 -26.51
CA THR A 5 -3.10 -9.20 -26.71
C THR A 5 -3.33 -7.71 -26.99
N THR A 6 -4.59 -7.29 -27.15
CA THR A 6 -4.94 -5.90 -27.38
C THR A 6 -6.03 -5.44 -26.39
N LEU A 7 -6.08 -4.13 -26.12
CA LEU A 7 -7.16 -3.55 -25.30
C LEU A 7 -8.52 -3.71 -25.98
N ASP A 8 -8.59 -3.66 -27.31
CA ASP A 8 -9.85 -3.87 -28.06
C ASP A 8 -10.38 -5.30 -27.88
N ASP A 9 -9.51 -6.32 -27.83
CA ASP A 9 -9.92 -7.67 -27.54
C ASP A 9 -10.46 -7.81 -26.11
N LEU A 10 -9.85 -7.09 -25.16
CA LEU A 10 -10.31 -7.06 -23.78
C LEU A 10 -11.67 -6.36 -23.66
N HIS A 11 -11.83 -5.17 -24.26
CA HIS A 11 -13.05 -4.37 -24.20
C HIS A 11 -14.25 -5.03 -24.89
N ARG A 12 -14.01 -5.99 -25.81
CA ARG A 12 -15.09 -6.82 -26.39
C ARG A 12 -15.67 -7.85 -25.43
N LEU A 13 -14.95 -8.16 -24.35
CA LEU A 13 -15.34 -9.19 -23.37
C LEU A 13 -15.92 -8.59 -22.09
N TYR A 14 -15.66 -7.31 -21.83
CA TYR A 14 -16.06 -6.64 -20.58
C TYR A 14 -16.79 -5.35 -20.86
N ASP A 15 -17.85 -5.12 -20.11
CA ASP A 15 -18.59 -3.86 -20.13
C ASP A 15 -17.80 -2.73 -19.46
N ALA A 16 -18.26 -1.49 -19.65
CA ALA A 16 -17.73 -0.34 -18.95
C ALA A 16 -17.93 -0.47 -17.42
N PRO A 17 -17.00 0.07 -16.61
CA PRO A 17 -17.17 0.04 -15.16
C PRO A 17 -18.48 0.66 -14.70
N VAL A 18 -19.14 0.03 -13.73
CA VAL A 18 -20.36 0.60 -13.16
C VAL A 18 -20.05 1.95 -12.47
N PRO A 19 -20.92 2.97 -12.59
CA PRO A 19 -20.66 4.32 -12.06
C PRO A 19 -20.35 4.34 -10.56
N SER A 20 -20.92 3.41 -9.78
CA SER A 20 -20.63 3.29 -8.34
C SER A 20 -19.20 2.88 -8.04
N ALA A 21 -18.56 2.09 -8.90
CA ALA A 21 -17.15 1.70 -8.74
C ALA A 21 -16.21 2.90 -8.95
N LEU A 22 -16.53 3.77 -9.92
CA LEU A 22 -15.74 4.97 -10.19
C LEU A 22 -15.91 6.04 -9.10
N ARG A 23 -17.13 6.19 -8.54
CA ARG A 23 -17.39 7.16 -7.46
C ARG A 23 -16.70 6.83 -6.13
N LYS A 24 -16.27 5.59 -5.95
CA LYS A 24 -15.51 5.17 -4.75
C LYS A 24 -14.06 5.61 -4.76
N VAL A 25 -13.52 5.99 -5.90
CA VAL A 25 -12.12 6.43 -6.01
C VAL A 25 -12.00 7.85 -5.47
N ALA A 26 -11.11 8.02 -4.49
CA ALA A 26 -10.78 9.31 -3.91
C ALA A 26 -9.27 9.57 -4.01
N ASP A 27 -8.86 10.83 -4.04
CA ASP A 27 -7.45 11.26 -4.09
C ASP A 27 -6.83 11.39 -2.70
N ARG A 28 -7.61 11.12 -1.66
CA ARG A 28 -7.22 11.21 -0.24
C ARG A 28 -8.09 10.33 0.62
N LEU A 29 -7.64 10.06 1.83
CA LEU A 29 -8.37 9.28 2.81
C LEU A 29 -9.62 10.03 3.26
N THR A 30 -10.79 9.49 2.95
CA THR A 30 -12.04 9.88 3.61
C THR A 30 -12.05 9.35 5.05
N PRO A 31 -12.91 9.87 5.95
CA PRO A 31 -13.04 9.33 7.31
C PRO A 31 -13.31 7.81 7.32
N LEU A 32 -14.11 7.30 6.38
CA LEU A 32 -14.40 5.88 6.27
C LEU A 32 -13.17 5.07 5.83
N TYR A 33 -12.44 5.51 4.82
CA TYR A 33 -11.21 4.83 4.36
C TYR A 33 -10.12 4.85 5.42
N ARG A 34 -10.00 5.96 6.14
CA ARG A 34 -9.10 6.06 7.29
C ARG A 34 -9.44 5.01 8.35
N GLN A 35 -10.71 4.89 8.72
CA GLN A 35 -11.18 3.90 9.71
C GLN A 35 -10.83 2.47 9.29
N TRP A 36 -11.06 2.11 8.02
CA TRP A 36 -10.72 0.78 7.51
C TRP A 36 -9.22 0.51 7.53
N ILE A 37 -8.40 1.48 7.11
CA ILE A 37 -6.94 1.36 7.08
C ILE A 37 -6.37 1.25 8.50
N GLU A 38 -6.84 2.07 9.44
CA GLU A 38 -6.43 2.00 10.86
C GLU A 38 -6.87 0.70 11.53
N GLY A 39 -7.95 0.08 11.04
CA GLY A 39 -8.41 -1.25 11.46
C GLY A 39 -7.59 -2.42 10.88
N ALA A 40 -6.86 -2.20 9.79
CA ALA A 40 -6.14 -3.27 9.11
C ALA A 40 -4.89 -3.71 9.89
N ARG A 41 -4.72 -5.02 10.01
CA ARG A 41 -3.55 -5.67 10.64
C ARG A 41 -2.60 -6.26 9.62
N PHE A 42 -3.01 -6.27 8.36
CA PHE A 42 -2.27 -6.87 7.26
C PHE A 42 -2.49 -6.08 5.98
N CYS A 43 -1.43 -5.91 5.21
CA CYS A 43 -1.50 -5.45 3.84
C CYS A 43 -0.48 -6.13 2.96
N VAL A 44 -0.72 -6.10 1.65
CA VAL A 44 0.29 -6.44 0.64
C VAL A 44 0.81 -5.14 0.06
N LEU A 45 2.11 -4.92 0.19
CA LEU A 45 2.84 -3.85 -0.47
C LEU A 45 3.33 -4.38 -1.82
N SER A 46 2.91 -3.75 -2.90
CA SER A 46 3.38 -4.03 -4.26
C SER A 46 4.18 -2.85 -4.79
N THR A 47 5.29 -3.14 -5.45
CA THR A 47 6.23 -2.15 -5.99
C THR A 47 6.61 -2.49 -7.42
N ALA A 48 7.12 -1.51 -8.14
CA ALA A 48 7.66 -1.69 -9.47
C ALA A 48 9.06 -1.08 -9.55
N GLY A 49 9.97 -1.78 -10.20
CA GLY A 49 11.34 -1.35 -10.41
C GLY A 49 11.91 -1.85 -11.73
N PRO A 50 13.18 -1.56 -12.02
CA PRO A 50 13.82 -1.98 -13.26
C PRO A 50 13.84 -3.49 -13.50
N GLU A 51 13.84 -4.27 -12.43
CA GLU A 51 13.85 -5.75 -12.48
C GLU A 51 12.45 -6.37 -12.53
N GLY A 52 11.39 -5.56 -12.50
CA GLY A 52 10.01 -6.04 -12.55
C GLY A 52 9.14 -5.53 -11.40
N VAL A 53 8.22 -6.37 -10.98
CA VAL A 53 7.27 -6.07 -9.89
C VAL A 53 7.48 -7.03 -8.73
N HIS A 54 7.35 -6.50 -7.51
CA HIS A 54 7.49 -7.29 -6.29
C HIS A 54 6.27 -7.08 -5.38
N GLY A 55 5.87 -8.14 -4.66
CA GLY A 55 4.82 -8.12 -3.64
C GLY A 55 5.39 -8.56 -2.30
N SER A 56 5.12 -7.81 -1.24
CA SER A 56 5.59 -8.11 0.11
C SER A 56 4.44 -8.09 1.11
N PRO A 57 4.21 -9.19 1.85
CA PRO A 57 3.23 -9.19 2.93
C PRO A 57 3.76 -8.34 4.10
N ARG A 58 2.90 -7.53 4.68
CA ARG A 58 3.18 -6.69 5.84
C ARG A 58 2.08 -6.90 6.87
N GLY A 59 2.47 -7.25 8.08
CA GLY A 59 1.53 -7.52 9.17
C GLY A 59 2.01 -6.96 10.49
N ASP A 60 1.07 -6.69 11.38
CA ASP A 60 1.33 -6.22 12.74
C ASP A 60 0.21 -6.67 13.69
N ASN A 61 0.49 -6.75 14.99
CA ASN A 61 -0.53 -6.99 16.03
C ASN A 61 -1.44 -5.76 16.22
N GLY A 62 -0.93 -4.57 15.90
CA GLY A 62 -1.65 -3.31 15.81
C GLY A 62 -1.96 -2.91 14.36
N PRO A 63 -2.33 -1.65 14.12
CA PRO A 63 -2.45 -1.11 12.78
C PRO A 63 -1.16 -1.31 11.99
N VAL A 64 -1.28 -1.89 10.77
CA VAL A 64 -0.10 -2.18 9.94
C VAL A 64 0.58 -0.92 9.39
N VAL A 65 -0.18 0.18 9.29
CA VAL A 65 0.33 1.52 8.95
C VAL A 65 -0.18 2.55 9.96
N ARG A 66 0.50 3.68 10.07
CA ARG A 66 0.02 4.88 10.73
C ARG A 66 -0.46 5.87 9.69
N VAL A 67 -1.64 6.44 9.89
CA VAL A 67 -2.16 7.54 9.08
C VAL A 67 -1.61 8.85 9.65
N ALA A 68 -0.70 9.50 8.95
CA ALA A 68 -0.11 10.78 9.37
C ALA A 68 -1.07 11.94 9.08
N ASP A 69 -1.66 11.93 7.90
CA ASP A 69 -2.68 12.89 7.46
C ASP A 69 -3.58 12.27 6.37
N ALA A 70 -4.42 13.08 5.72
CA ALA A 70 -5.37 12.59 4.72
C ALA A 70 -4.71 12.04 3.44
N GLN A 71 -3.42 12.28 3.21
CA GLN A 71 -2.70 11.83 2.02
C GLN A 71 -1.41 11.08 2.34
N THR A 72 -1.07 10.89 3.64
CA THR A 72 0.21 10.30 4.03
C THR A 72 0.01 9.10 4.93
N LEU A 73 0.56 7.96 4.49
CA LEU A 73 0.67 6.73 5.28
C LEU A 73 2.12 6.46 5.63
N LEU A 74 2.35 5.97 6.85
CA LEU A 74 3.66 5.57 7.34
C LEU A 74 3.65 4.07 7.60
N LEU A 75 4.48 3.31 6.88
CA LEU A 75 4.62 1.86 7.03
C LEU A 75 6.02 1.55 7.59
N PRO A 76 6.13 1.12 8.86
CA PRO A 76 7.41 0.78 9.44
C PRO A 76 7.96 -0.51 8.83
N ASP A 77 9.25 -0.51 8.49
CA ASP A 77 9.97 -1.69 8.01
C ASP A 77 10.73 -2.35 9.17
N TRP A 78 10.13 -3.40 9.72
CA TRP A 78 10.68 -4.15 10.84
C TRP A 78 11.79 -5.11 10.40
N TRP A 79 12.53 -5.64 11.38
CA TRP A 79 13.54 -6.64 11.13
C TRP A 79 12.96 -7.89 10.46
N GLY A 80 13.62 -8.33 9.40
CA GLY A 80 13.25 -9.50 8.63
C GLY A 80 14.48 -10.19 8.05
N ASN A 81 14.29 -10.94 6.97
CA ASN A 81 15.35 -11.72 6.30
C ASN A 81 16.30 -10.89 5.42
N ASN A 82 16.21 -9.57 5.45
CA ASN A 82 16.98 -8.63 4.61
C ASN A 82 16.77 -8.80 3.10
N ARG A 83 15.69 -9.42 2.68
CA ARG A 83 15.28 -9.39 1.28
C ARG A 83 14.65 -8.01 0.99
N LEU A 84 15.33 -7.19 0.22
CA LEU A 84 15.03 -5.76 0.09
C LEU A 84 14.37 -5.39 -1.23
N ASP A 85 13.76 -6.34 -1.95
CA ASP A 85 13.24 -6.13 -3.31
C ASP A 85 12.32 -4.89 -3.38
N CYS A 86 11.28 -4.84 -2.54
CA CYS A 86 10.36 -3.70 -2.52
C CYS A 86 11.04 -2.38 -2.09
N LEU A 87 12.01 -2.44 -1.17
CA LEU A 87 12.70 -1.23 -0.72
C LEU A 87 13.62 -0.68 -1.83
N ARG A 88 14.29 -1.56 -2.59
CA ARG A 88 15.08 -1.17 -3.76
C ARG A 88 14.22 -0.52 -4.83
N ASP A 89 13.06 -1.11 -5.13
CA ASP A 89 12.10 -0.55 -6.09
C ASP A 89 11.65 0.85 -5.66
N ILE A 90 11.35 1.05 -4.36
CA ILE A 90 10.95 2.36 -3.84
C ILE A 90 12.07 3.40 -4.04
N VAL A 91 13.32 3.03 -3.77
CA VAL A 91 14.45 3.94 -3.98
C VAL A 91 14.65 4.30 -5.46
N GLN A 92 14.42 3.33 -6.36
CA GLN A 92 14.68 3.48 -7.79
C GLN A 92 13.53 4.10 -8.58
N ASP A 93 12.28 3.76 -8.24
CA ASP A 93 11.06 4.16 -8.98
C ASP A 93 10.06 4.92 -8.10
N GLY A 94 9.75 4.38 -6.92
CA GLY A 94 8.84 4.98 -5.94
C GLY A 94 7.35 4.69 -6.18
N ARG A 95 6.93 4.03 -7.26
CA ARG A 95 5.52 3.62 -7.44
C ARG A 95 5.16 2.49 -6.52
N VAL A 96 4.05 2.63 -5.81
CA VAL A 96 3.57 1.62 -4.87
C VAL A 96 2.06 1.42 -4.97
N ALA A 97 1.64 0.19 -4.65
CA ALA A 97 0.25 -0.14 -4.41
C ALA A 97 0.15 -0.93 -3.10
N LEU A 98 -0.88 -0.65 -2.30
CA LEU A 98 -1.19 -1.39 -1.09
C LEU A 98 -2.60 -1.97 -1.18
N LEU A 99 -2.71 -3.23 -0.77
CA LEU A 99 -3.99 -3.90 -0.58
C LEU A 99 -4.14 -4.20 0.92
N PHE A 100 -5.02 -3.47 1.59
CA PHE A 100 -5.33 -3.69 2.99
C PHE A 100 -6.44 -4.72 3.15
N LEU A 101 -6.23 -5.64 4.10
CA LEU A 101 -7.19 -6.66 4.49
C LEU A 101 -7.61 -6.35 5.93
N VAL A 102 -8.92 -6.17 6.13
CA VAL A 102 -9.48 -5.82 7.44
C VAL A 102 -10.03 -7.09 8.10
N PRO A 103 -9.49 -7.53 9.25
CA PRO A 103 -9.94 -8.74 9.93
C PRO A 103 -11.43 -8.73 10.25
N GLY A 104 -12.09 -9.86 10.04
CA GLY A 104 -13.51 -10.04 10.37
C GLY A 104 -14.49 -9.39 9.37
N THR A 105 -14.00 -8.88 8.24
CA THR A 105 -14.85 -8.32 7.19
C THR A 105 -14.45 -8.82 5.80
N HIS A 106 -15.32 -8.62 4.81
CA HIS A 106 -15.00 -8.82 3.40
C HIS A 106 -14.46 -7.54 2.73
N THR A 107 -14.29 -6.47 3.51
CA THR A 107 -13.83 -5.19 3.00
C THR A 107 -12.33 -5.23 2.75
N THR A 108 -11.94 -4.81 1.56
CA THR A 108 -10.55 -4.54 1.19
C THR A 108 -10.42 -3.07 0.80
N VAL A 109 -9.30 -2.46 1.15
CA VAL A 109 -8.99 -1.09 0.72
C VAL A 109 -7.72 -1.11 -0.12
N ARG A 110 -7.78 -0.47 -1.27
CA ARG A 110 -6.64 -0.30 -2.16
C ARG A 110 -6.13 1.13 -2.09
N VAL A 111 -4.82 1.27 -2.02
CA VAL A 111 -4.13 2.56 -2.10
C VAL A 111 -3.09 2.47 -3.19
N ASN A 112 -3.13 3.37 -4.15
CA ASN A 112 -2.08 3.59 -5.14
C ASN A 112 -1.39 4.92 -4.85
N GLY A 113 -0.08 4.98 -5.03
CA GLY A 113 0.65 6.21 -4.77
C GLY A 113 2.14 6.11 -5.04
N ARG A 114 2.87 7.00 -4.39
CA ARG A 114 4.33 7.01 -4.43
C ARG A 114 4.90 6.94 -3.03
N ALA A 115 6.07 6.35 -2.91
CA ALA A 115 6.74 6.20 -1.64
C ALA A 115 8.20 6.63 -1.69
N VAL A 116 8.71 7.03 -0.54
CA VAL A 116 10.13 7.21 -0.26
C VAL A 116 10.48 6.47 1.03
N LEU A 117 11.74 6.13 1.20
CA LEU A 117 12.27 5.58 2.45
C LEU A 117 12.90 6.68 3.28
N THR A 118 12.78 6.57 4.59
CA THR A 118 13.49 7.41 5.54
C THR A 118 14.07 6.58 6.69
N ASP A 119 15.24 6.94 7.15
CA ASP A 119 15.89 6.45 8.37
C ASP A 119 15.89 7.49 9.49
N ASP A 120 15.05 8.53 9.35
CA ASP A 120 14.88 9.57 10.37
C ASP A 120 14.68 8.95 11.75
N GLN A 121 15.54 9.36 12.69
CA GLN A 121 15.60 8.72 14.00
C GLN A 121 14.33 8.97 14.82
N ASP A 122 13.84 10.20 14.85
CA ASP A 122 12.67 10.57 15.65
C ASP A 122 11.42 9.84 15.14
N LEU A 123 11.28 9.74 13.81
CA LEU A 123 10.19 9.00 13.21
C LEU A 123 10.27 7.50 13.52
N ARG A 124 11.44 6.89 13.42
CA ARG A 124 11.67 5.48 13.77
C ARG A 124 11.40 5.21 15.25
N ASP A 125 11.87 6.11 16.13
CA ASP A 125 11.67 6.01 17.57
C ASP A 125 10.18 6.14 17.94
N SER A 126 9.41 6.91 17.19
CA SER A 126 7.95 7.02 17.37
C SER A 126 7.18 5.73 17.13
N PHE A 127 7.79 4.74 16.46
CA PHE A 127 7.25 3.40 16.24
C PHE A 127 7.80 2.37 17.24
N ALA A 128 8.65 2.75 18.17
CA ALA A 128 9.31 1.81 19.09
C ALA A 128 8.31 0.90 19.81
N LYS A 129 8.64 -0.39 19.90
CA LYS A 129 7.93 -1.42 20.67
C LYS A 129 8.93 -2.05 21.64
N GLY A 130 8.97 -1.54 22.88
CA GLY A 130 10.04 -1.86 23.80
C GLY A 130 11.41 -1.48 23.22
N ASP A 131 12.34 -2.41 23.15
CA ASP A 131 13.68 -2.18 22.58
C ASP A 131 13.74 -2.30 21.04
N LYS A 132 12.63 -2.68 20.40
CA LYS A 132 12.57 -2.85 18.96
C LYS A 132 12.20 -1.55 18.27
N ARG A 133 12.92 -1.20 17.21
CA ARG A 133 12.65 -0.08 16.31
C ARG A 133 12.67 -0.56 14.86
N PRO A 134 11.87 0.01 13.95
CA PRO A 134 12.01 -0.28 12.53
C PRO A 134 13.36 0.22 12.01
N LYS A 135 13.93 -0.45 11.01
CA LYS A 135 15.16 0.00 10.35
C LYS A 135 14.94 1.26 9.52
N THR A 136 13.81 1.30 8.83
CA THR A 136 13.36 2.43 8.02
C THR A 136 11.86 2.58 8.15
N VAL A 137 11.33 3.71 7.69
CA VAL A 137 9.90 3.94 7.52
C VAL A 137 9.65 4.24 6.05
N ILE A 138 8.66 3.57 5.47
CA ILE A 138 8.17 3.85 4.12
C ILE A 138 7.12 4.94 4.26
N VAL A 139 7.38 6.11 3.69
CA VAL A 139 6.46 7.25 3.65
C VAL A 139 5.72 7.20 2.31
N ILE A 140 4.41 6.98 2.35
CA ILE A 140 3.57 6.78 1.17
C ILE A 140 2.65 7.98 0.99
N ILE A 141 2.73 8.61 -0.18
CA ILE A 141 1.81 9.67 -0.59
C ILE A 141 0.71 9.04 -1.44
N VAL A 142 -0.51 9.14 -0.95
CA VAL A 142 -1.71 8.59 -1.56
C VAL A 142 -2.07 9.40 -2.80
N ALA A 143 -2.19 8.74 -3.95
CA ALA A 143 -2.74 9.29 -5.18
C ALA A 143 -4.19 8.84 -5.39
N GLU A 144 -4.49 7.59 -5.03
CA GLU A 144 -5.83 7.01 -5.11
C GLU A 144 -6.10 6.10 -3.91
N VAL A 145 -7.33 6.12 -3.42
CA VAL A 145 -7.84 5.16 -2.43
C VAL A 145 -9.26 4.75 -2.80
N TYR A 146 -9.56 3.45 -2.72
CA TYR A 146 -10.88 2.88 -3.03
C TYR A 146 -11.09 1.48 -2.43
N THR A 147 -12.36 1.06 -2.38
CA THR A 147 -12.79 -0.28 -1.92
C THR A 147 -13.34 -1.12 -3.06
#